data_3999c5141553d95bbe76f3fa25f75c0c
#
_entry.id   3999c5141553d95bbe76f3fa25f75c0c
#
_cell.length_a   1.000
_cell.length_b   1.000
_cell.length_c   1.000
_cell.angle_alpha   90.00
_cell.angle_beta   90.00
_cell.angle_gamma   90.00
#
_symmetry.space_group_name_H-M   'P 1'
#
loop_
_entity.id
_entity.type
_entity.pdbx_description
1 polymer ?
#
loop_
_entity_poly.entity_id
_entity_poly.type
_entity_poly.pdbx_seq_one_letter_code
_entity_poly.pdbx_strand_id
1 'polypeptide(L)'
;MRRSVHSLAAVAAVAALGLAACSGGTSSSSSADAEQTYGPGALPTVTEGKLTVATSDPAYSPWILNNDPASGEGYESAVIYALAEELGYSADNVQWVRATFESSITPGAKDWDLNIQQFSITDERRNAVNFTSPYYTTSEAIIAKAGTPAADAKSIADLKDVLIGVQAGTTSQQFASDTLEPGLSQKLQMFNSSDDTVLALQTGRVDAIVVDLPTAFNMIATQVDNGVIVGQFADAQDGENYGIVLPKGSKLTPTVSAAVDRLAESGKLDELHEKWLNEAQNVPILK
;
A
#
# COMPACT_ATOMS: atom_id res chain seq x y z
N MET A 1 68.20 -19.00 61.74
CA MET A 1 69.45 -18.51 61.09
C MET A 1 69.07 -17.24 60.31
N ARG A 2 69.55 -16.21 60.89
CA ARG A 2 70.27 -15.09 60.29
C ARG A 2 69.54 -14.39 59.15
N ARG A 3 69.11 -13.27 59.37
CA ARG A 3 69.67 -11.85 59.46
C ARG A 3 69.22 -11.09 58.25
N SER A 4 68.45 -10.06 58.48
CA SER A 4 68.92 -8.67 58.67
C SER A 4 69.12 -8.00 57.29
N VAL A 5 68.88 -6.79 56.97
CA VAL A 5 68.63 -5.56 57.72
C VAL A 5 68.48 -4.44 56.69
N HIS A 6 67.66 -3.44 57.00
CA HIS A 6 67.86 -1.99 56.71
C HIS A 6 67.89 -1.53 55.22
N SER A 7 67.50 -0.40 54.81
CA SER A 7 67.06 0.86 55.43
C SER A 7 66.77 1.89 54.31
N LEU A 8 65.89 2.76 54.65
CA LEU A 8 65.90 4.22 54.37
C LEU A 8 66.12 4.72 52.93
N ALA A 9 65.20 5.40 52.47
CA ALA A 9 64.92 6.83 52.56
C ALA A 9 65.30 7.64 51.32
N ALA A 10 64.45 8.58 51.06
CA ALA A 10 64.60 9.92 50.58
C ALA A 10 64.20 10.19 49.09
N VAL A 11 63.07 10.81 48.94
CA VAL A 11 62.83 12.19 48.48
C VAL A 11 63.62 12.60 47.22
N ALA A 12 62.89 12.89 46.15
CA ALA A 12 62.94 14.19 45.49
C ALA A 12 62.00 14.23 44.27
N ALA A 13 61.19 15.25 44.28
CA ALA A 13 60.42 15.70 43.15
C ALA A 13 61.30 16.20 42.03
N VAL A 14 60.90 16.03 40.77
CA VAL A 14 61.04 17.02 39.69
C VAL A 14 60.10 16.68 38.56
N ALA A 15 59.41 17.71 38.10
CA ALA A 15 58.55 17.80 36.91
C ALA A 15 59.33 17.59 35.64
N ALA A 16 58.69 17.12 34.59
CA ALA A 16 58.70 17.68 33.24
C ALA A 16 58.01 16.80 32.21
N LEU A 17 57.00 17.36 31.60
CA LEU A 17 56.75 17.50 30.17
C LEU A 17 56.93 16.29 29.21
N GLY A 18 55.79 15.91 28.63
CA GLY A 18 55.71 15.86 27.17
C GLY A 18 55.89 14.50 26.55
N LEU A 19 54.89 14.07 25.94
CA LEU A 19 54.81 13.76 24.51
C LEU A 19 53.68 12.77 24.23
N ALA A 20 52.85 13.21 23.33
CA ALA A 20 51.74 12.44 22.73
C ALA A 20 52.25 11.14 22.10
N ALA A 21 51.55 10.05 22.38
CA ALA A 21 51.58 8.88 21.55
C ALA A 21 50.13 8.54 21.19
N CYS A 22 49.81 8.76 19.95
CA CYS A 22 48.60 8.30 19.30
C CYS A 22 48.55 6.77 19.43
N SER A 23 47.59 6.29 20.23
CA SER A 23 47.13 4.91 20.19
C SER A 23 45.74 4.95 19.62
N GLY A 24 45.58 4.38 18.41
CA GLY A 24 44.31 4.27 17.71
C GLY A 24 43.30 3.52 18.54
N GLY A 25 42.39 4.26 19.15
CA GLY A 25 41.15 3.78 19.65
C GLY A 25 40.20 3.71 18.45
N THR A 26 39.88 2.52 18.00
CA THR A 26 38.70 2.26 17.20
C THR A 26 37.48 2.74 18.01
N SER A 27 37.07 3.98 17.71
CA SER A 27 35.77 4.46 18.11
C SER A 27 34.76 3.64 17.33
N SER A 28 34.21 2.61 17.96
CA SER A 28 32.92 2.06 17.57
C SER A 28 31.94 3.22 17.68
N SER A 29 31.67 3.87 16.58
CA SER A 29 30.49 4.70 16.45
C SER A 29 29.29 3.77 16.55
N SER A 30 28.81 3.57 17.78
CA SER A 30 27.41 3.25 17.97
C SER A 30 26.67 4.43 17.36
N SER A 31 26.16 4.25 16.15
CA SER A 31 25.04 5.02 15.65
C SER A 31 23.93 4.78 16.67
N ALA A 32 23.85 5.66 17.68
CA ALA A 32 22.59 5.85 18.35
C ALA A 32 21.62 6.26 17.24
N ASP A 33 20.67 5.39 16.91
CA ASP A 33 19.50 5.79 16.21
C ASP A 33 18.93 6.98 16.98
N ALA A 34 19.19 8.18 16.47
CA ALA A 34 18.53 9.36 16.96
C ALA A 34 17.05 9.07 16.71
N GLU A 35 16.29 8.88 17.79
CA GLU A 35 14.84 8.75 17.77
C GLU A 35 14.32 9.93 16.98
N GLN A 36 13.98 9.67 15.72
CA GLN A 36 13.59 10.70 14.77
C GLN A 36 12.19 11.13 15.20
N THR A 37 12.12 12.22 15.94
CA THR A 37 10.83 12.81 16.37
C THR A 37 10.12 13.33 15.14
N TYR A 38 9.10 12.63 14.73
CA TYR A 38 8.14 13.06 13.73
C TYR A 38 7.01 13.83 14.41
N GLY A 39 6.15 14.46 13.64
CA GLY A 39 4.97 15.16 14.14
C GLY A 39 4.66 16.44 13.36
N PRO A 40 3.59 17.13 13.74
CA PRO A 40 3.17 18.37 13.09
C PRO A 40 4.30 19.40 13.02
N GLY A 41 4.63 19.86 11.80
CA GLY A 41 5.69 20.84 11.55
C GLY A 41 7.11 20.25 11.38
N ALA A 42 7.33 18.95 11.67
CA ALA A 42 8.62 18.30 11.46
C ALA A 42 8.77 17.78 10.01
N LEU A 43 7.68 17.48 9.35
CA LEU A 43 7.67 16.98 7.97
C LEU A 43 7.26 18.08 6.99
N PRO A 44 7.84 18.13 5.77
CA PRO A 44 7.54 19.14 4.75
C PRO A 44 6.22 18.80 4.03
N THR A 45 5.09 18.95 4.73
CA THR A 45 3.75 18.69 4.21
C THR A 45 3.20 19.88 3.42
N VAL A 46 2.24 19.62 2.51
CA VAL A 46 1.54 20.65 1.72
C VAL A 46 0.89 21.69 2.60
N THR A 47 0.24 21.27 3.67
CA THR A 47 -0.30 22.13 4.71
C THR A 47 0.53 21.95 5.98
N GLU A 48 1.18 23.00 6.45
CA GLU A 48 2.03 22.93 7.65
C GLU A 48 1.27 22.32 8.85
N GLY A 49 1.86 21.32 9.46
CA GLY A 49 1.30 20.63 10.62
C GLY A 49 0.12 19.69 10.32
N LYS A 50 -0.24 19.52 9.07
CA LYS A 50 -1.30 18.59 8.62
C LYS A 50 -0.72 17.55 7.67
N LEU A 51 -1.29 16.36 7.71
CA LEU A 51 -1.07 15.32 6.73
C LEU A 51 -2.25 15.32 5.77
N THR A 52 -2.05 15.86 4.56
CA THR A 52 -3.11 15.93 3.54
C THR A 52 -3.14 14.64 2.75
N VAL A 53 -4.22 13.88 2.89
CA VAL A 53 -4.39 12.56 2.29
C VAL A 53 -5.51 12.59 1.26
N ALA A 54 -5.21 12.17 0.04
CA ALA A 54 -6.20 12.04 -1.02
C ALA A 54 -6.77 10.62 -1.08
N THR A 55 -8.04 10.52 -1.49
CA THR A 55 -8.69 9.27 -1.90
C THR A 55 -9.75 9.56 -2.98
N SER A 56 -10.38 8.53 -3.55
CA SER A 56 -11.41 8.65 -4.58
C SER A 56 -12.71 9.28 -4.07
N ASP A 57 -13.54 9.74 -5.01
CA ASP A 57 -14.93 10.10 -4.77
C ASP A 57 -15.80 9.49 -5.89
N PRO A 58 -16.63 8.49 -5.59
CA PRO A 58 -16.78 7.85 -4.29
C PRO A 58 -15.57 6.98 -3.91
N ALA A 59 -15.35 6.83 -2.60
CA ALA A 59 -14.46 5.84 -2.03
C ALA A 59 -15.29 4.61 -1.60
N TYR A 60 -14.80 3.41 -1.89
CA TYR A 60 -15.57 2.17 -1.81
C TYR A 60 -15.24 1.33 -0.59
N SER A 61 -16.26 0.68 -0.03
CA SER A 61 -16.05 -0.41 0.92
C SER A 61 -15.35 -1.60 0.22
N PRO A 62 -14.60 -2.43 0.93
CA PRO A 62 -14.27 -2.36 2.36
C PRO A 62 -13.08 -1.44 2.67
N TRP A 63 -12.55 -0.73 1.68
CA TRP A 63 -11.40 0.15 1.78
C TRP A 63 -11.71 1.40 2.61
N ILE A 64 -12.82 2.04 2.31
CA ILE A 64 -13.35 3.20 3.04
C ILE A 64 -14.87 3.00 3.16
N LEU A 65 -15.38 2.88 4.39
CA LEU A 65 -16.80 2.67 4.60
C LEU A 65 -17.60 3.97 4.39
N ASN A 66 -18.81 3.81 3.85
CA ASN A 66 -19.79 4.89 3.69
C ASN A 66 -19.28 6.13 2.92
N ASN A 67 -18.23 5.97 2.07
CA ASN A 67 -17.57 7.09 1.40
C ASN A 67 -17.06 8.17 2.39
N ASP A 68 -16.77 7.79 3.65
CA ASP A 68 -16.29 8.69 4.69
C ASP A 68 -14.88 8.32 5.18
N PRO A 69 -13.83 8.84 4.53
CA PRO A 69 -12.46 8.52 4.92
C PRO A 69 -12.07 9.11 6.29
N ALA A 70 -12.80 10.11 6.79
CA ALA A 70 -12.51 10.70 8.08
C ALA A 70 -13.04 9.86 9.26
N SER A 71 -13.88 8.86 9.00
CA SER A 71 -14.43 7.99 10.04
C SER A 71 -13.39 7.05 10.67
N GLY A 72 -12.28 6.77 9.99
CA GLY A 72 -11.33 5.72 10.40
C GLY A 72 -11.86 4.30 10.12
N GLU A 73 -12.99 4.17 9.45
CA GLU A 73 -13.63 2.89 9.13
C GLU A 73 -13.32 2.45 7.69
N GLY A 74 -12.97 1.16 7.54
CA GLY A 74 -12.43 0.57 6.32
C GLY A 74 -10.91 0.44 6.37
N TYR A 75 -10.38 -0.47 5.56
CA TYR A 75 -8.97 -0.85 5.63
C TYR A 75 -8.04 0.32 5.37
N GLU A 76 -8.21 1.02 4.25
CA GLU A 76 -7.32 2.14 3.87
C GLU A 76 -7.45 3.35 4.78
N SER A 77 -8.69 3.66 5.23
CA SER A 77 -8.87 4.71 6.23
C SER A 77 -8.12 4.37 7.53
N ALA A 78 -8.27 3.15 8.04
CA ALA A 78 -7.60 2.68 9.25
C ALA A 78 -6.06 2.65 9.08
N VAL A 79 -5.55 2.25 7.91
CA VAL A 79 -4.11 2.29 7.60
C VAL A 79 -3.57 3.72 7.68
N ILE A 80 -4.28 4.70 7.12
CA ILE A 80 -3.83 6.10 7.19
C ILE A 80 -3.80 6.64 8.61
N TYR A 81 -4.78 6.31 9.46
CA TYR A 81 -4.76 6.76 10.85
C TYR A 81 -3.66 6.07 11.67
N ALA A 82 -3.40 4.77 11.43
CA ALA A 82 -2.27 4.08 12.04
C ALA A 82 -0.92 4.67 11.55
N LEU A 83 -0.80 4.98 10.27
CA LEU A 83 0.38 5.65 9.71
C LEU A 83 0.57 7.07 10.28
N ALA A 84 -0.51 7.83 10.44
CA ALA A 84 -0.45 9.16 11.05
C ALA A 84 0.06 9.09 12.49
N GLU A 85 -0.45 8.16 13.30
CA GLU A 85 0.02 7.90 14.66
C GLU A 85 1.51 7.54 14.68
N GLU A 86 1.95 6.64 13.79
CA GLU A 86 3.35 6.23 13.63
C GLU A 86 4.27 7.41 13.24
N LEU A 87 3.73 8.39 12.52
CA LEU A 87 4.41 9.63 12.15
C LEU A 87 4.24 10.75 13.18
N GLY A 88 3.63 10.48 14.35
CA GLY A 88 3.43 11.44 15.44
C GLY A 88 2.31 12.47 15.19
N TYR A 89 1.41 12.23 14.24
CA TYR A 89 0.24 13.05 13.97
C TYR A 89 -0.99 12.49 14.71
N SER A 90 -1.76 13.36 15.36
CA SER A 90 -3.08 12.96 15.85
C SER A 90 -4.10 12.88 14.69
N ALA A 91 -5.23 12.23 14.93
CA ALA A 91 -6.31 12.16 13.96
C ALA A 91 -6.78 13.53 13.45
N ASP A 92 -6.81 14.54 14.32
CA ASP A 92 -7.19 15.92 13.98
C ASP A 92 -6.20 16.61 13.01
N ASN A 93 -5.02 16.05 12.85
CA ASN A 93 -4.01 16.53 11.90
C ASN A 93 -4.11 15.85 10.52
N VAL A 94 -4.94 14.84 10.35
CA VAL A 94 -5.22 14.22 9.06
C VAL A 94 -6.30 15.01 8.33
N GLN A 95 -5.98 15.51 7.15
CA GLN A 95 -6.90 16.25 6.30
C GLN A 95 -7.16 15.45 5.02
N TRP A 96 -8.40 15.03 4.82
CA TRP A 96 -8.79 14.30 3.62
C TRP A 96 -9.20 15.24 2.48
N VAL A 97 -8.75 14.89 1.27
CA VAL A 97 -9.13 15.52 0.00
C VAL A 97 -9.53 14.47 -1.02
N ARG A 98 -10.18 14.88 -2.10
CA ARG A 98 -10.62 13.96 -3.16
C ARG A 98 -9.79 14.14 -4.42
N ALA A 99 -9.40 13.01 -5.03
CA ALA A 99 -8.67 12.99 -6.29
C ALA A 99 -9.13 11.79 -7.12
N THR A 100 -9.18 11.96 -8.43
CA THR A 100 -9.50 10.82 -9.32
C THR A 100 -8.32 9.86 -9.38
N PHE A 101 -8.60 8.58 -9.63
CA PHE A 101 -7.57 7.55 -9.80
C PHE A 101 -6.54 7.96 -10.87
N GLU A 102 -7.01 8.32 -12.06
CA GLU A 102 -6.15 8.70 -13.17
C GLU A 102 -5.27 9.92 -12.87
N SER A 103 -5.83 10.99 -12.30
CA SER A 103 -5.06 12.19 -11.97
C SER A 103 -3.98 11.93 -10.92
N SER A 104 -4.18 10.92 -10.09
CA SER A 104 -3.27 10.57 -8.99
C SER A 104 -1.99 9.90 -9.48
N ILE A 105 -2.06 9.08 -10.53
CA ILE A 105 -0.94 8.33 -11.09
C ILE A 105 -0.30 8.97 -12.33
N THR A 106 -0.84 10.08 -12.84
CA THR A 106 -0.25 10.84 -13.96
C THR A 106 0.81 11.82 -13.48
N PRO A 107 1.79 12.22 -14.32
CA PRO A 107 2.77 13.25 -13.97
C PRO A 107 2.09 14.59 -13.66
N GLY A 108 2.67 15.38 -12.75
CA GLY A 108 2.23 16.73 -12.43
C GLY A 108 2.24 17.06 -10.95
N ALA A 109 2.02 18.33 -10.63
CA ALA A 109 1.91 18.79 -9.25
C ALA A 109 0.66 18.19 -8.59
N LYS A 110 0.76 17.91 -7.31
CA LYS A 110 -0.31 17.40 -6.48
C LYS A 110 -0.53 18.38 -5.31
N ASP A 111 -1.78 18.48 -4.86
CA ASP A 111 -2.21 19.30 -3.73
C ASP A 111 -2.41 18.49 -2.44
N TRP A 112 -1.82 17.31 -2.40
CA TRP A 112 -1.84 16.37 -1.28
C TRP A 112 -0.44 15.79 -1.02
N ASP A 113 -0.23 15.28 0.19
CA ASP A 113 1.00 14.63 0.62
C ASP A 113 1.03 13.16 0.25
N LEU A 114 -0.10 12.48 0.49
CA LEU A 114 -0.31 11.04 0.31
C LEU A 114 -1.60 10.81 -0.47
N ASN A 115 -1.66 9.67 -1.19
CA ASN A 115 -2.91 9.20 -1.79
C ASN A 115 -3.03 7.69 -1.65
N ILE A 116 -4.20 7.22 -1.21
CA ILE A 116 -4.48 5.81 -0.97
C ILE A 116 -5.81 5.44 -1.66
N GLN A 117 -5.72 4.60 -2.70
CA GLN A 117 -6.84 4.18 -3.56
C GLN A 117 -6.50 2.87 -4.26
N GLN A 118 -6.06 1.84 -3.54
CA GLN A 118 -5.71 0.53 -4.10
C GLN A 118 -4.72 0.63 -5.28
N PHE A 119 -3.70 1.51 -5.15
CA PHE A 119 -2.72 1.70 -6.21
C PHE A 119 -1.69 0.59 -6.22
N SER A 120 -1.74 -0.25 -7.24
CA SER A 120 -0.70 -1.24 -7.49
C SER A 120 0.63 -0.58 -7.83
N ILE A 121 1.67 -1.06 -7.21
CA ILE A 121 3.04 -0.62 -7.43
C ILE A 121 3.51 -1.21 -8.76
N THR A 122 3.67 -0.37 -9.80
CA THR A 122 4.23 -0.79 -11.08
C THR A 122 5.42 0.10 -11.48
N ASP A 123 6.32 -0.46 -12.30
CA ASP A 123 7.46 0.31 -12.83
C ASP A 123 7.01 1.48 -13.70
N GLU A 124 5.91 1.30 -14.45
CA GLU A 124 5.33 2.36 -15.25
C GLU A 124 4.87 3.53 -14.36
N ARG A 125 4.08 3.25 -13.32
CA ARG A 125 3.57 4.27 -12.39
C ARG A 125 4.71 4.94 -11.60
N ARG A 126 5.79 4.21 -11.29
CA ARG A 126 6.99 4.76 -10.65
C ARG A 126 7.68 5.86 -11.48
N ASN A 127 7.44 5.94 -12.78
CA ASN A 127 7.95 7.05 -13.61
C ASN A 127 7.23 8.38 -13.29
N ALA A 128 5.97 8.33 -12.90
CA ALA A 128 5.12 9.51 -12.66
C ALA A 128 4.99 9.90 -11.18
N VAL A 129 5.04 8.92 -10.28
CA VAL A 129 4.81 9.10 -8.84
C VAL A 129 5.83 8.29 -8.01
N ASN A 130 5.88 8.54 -6.71
CA ASN A 130 6.57 7.68 -5.76
C ASN A 130 5.57 6.78 -5.05
N PHE A 131 6.05 5.64 -4.54
CA PHE A 131 5.30 4.71 -3.73
C PHE A 131 6.02 4.45 -2.40
N THR A 132 5.25 4.13 -1.38
CA THR A 132 5.77 3.51 -0.15
C THR A 132 6.12 2.04 -0.38
N SER A 133 6.65 1.38 0.64
CA SER A 133 6.57 -0.07 0.78
C SER A 133 5.10 -0.52 0.71
N PRO A 134 4.84 -1.78 0.31
CA PRO A 134 3.48 -2.30 0.23
C PRO A 134 2.75 -2.26 1.58
N TYR A 135 1.48 -1.83 1.55
CA TYR A 135 0.59 -1.96 2.70
C TYR A 135 -0.40 -3.12 2.56
N TYR A 136 -0.53 -3.70 1.36
CA TYR A 136 -1.42 -4.81 1.05
C TYR A 136 -0.94 -5.58 -0.18
N THR A 137 -1.32 -6.86 -0.26
CA THR A 137 -1.10 -7.71 -1.44
C THR A 137 -2.41 -8.39 -1.82
N THR A 138 -2.76 -8.36 -3.09
CA THR A 138 -4.02 -8.92 -3.62
C THR A 138 -3.79 -9.78 -4.85
N SER A 139 -4.88 -10.34 -5.38
CA SER A 139 -4.98 -11.02 -6.66
C SER A 139 -6.14 -10.46 -7.48
N GLU A 140 -6.09 -10.64 -8.79
CA GLU A 140 -7.20 -10.34 -9.68
C GLU A 140 -8.31 -11.38 -9.56
N ALA A 141 -9.56 -10.95 -9.67
CA ALA A 141 -10.73 -11.80 -9.65
C ALA A 141 -11.71 -11.46 -10.78
N ILE A 142 -12.55 -12.40 -11.15
CA ILE A 142 -13.59 -12.21 -12.14
C ILE A 142 -14.97 -12.38 -11.49
N ILE A 143 -15.86 -11.43 -11.76
CA ILE A 143 -17.25 -11.41 -11.30
C ILE A 143 -18.17 -11.60 -12.50
N ALA A 144 -19.23 -12.37 -12.30
CA ALA A 144 -20.33 -12.52 -13.25
C ALA A 144 -21.68 -12.52 -12.52
N LYS A 145 -22.78 -12.52 -13.27
CA LYS A 145 -24.11 -12.73 -12.70
C LYS A 145 -24.42 -14.22 -12.63
N ALA A 146 -24.94 -14.68 -11.52
CA ALA A 146 -25.35 -16.08 -11.33
C ALA A 146 -26.31 -16.55 -12.45
N GLY A 147 -26.13 -17.79 -12.87
CA GLY A 147 -26.95 -18.39 -13.93
C GLY A 147 -26.56 -17.98 -15.35
N THR A 148 -25.42 -17.34 -15.53
CA THR A 148 -24.85 -17.05 -16.86
C THR A 148 -23.72 -18.03 -17.17
N PRO A 149 -23.41 -18.27 -18.46
CA PRO A 149 -22.27 -19.11 -18.84
C PRO A 149 -20.95 -18.63 -18.23
N ALA A 150 -20.78 -17.31 -18.06
CA ALA A 150 -19.59 -16.75 -17.42
C ALA A 150 -19.46 -17.17 -15.96
N ALA A 151 -20.57 -17.28 -15.22
CA ALA A 151 -20.60 -17.72 -13.82
C ALA A 151 -20.25 -19.20 -13.63
N ASP A 152 -20.44 -20.01 -14.66
CA ASP A 152 -20.17 -21.47 -14.64
C ASP A 152 -18.73 -21.83 -15.04
N ALA A 153 -17.93 -20.85 -15.46
CA ALA A 153 -16.52 -21.06 -15.88
C ALA A 153 -15.70 -21.67 -14.74
N LYS A 154 -14.85 -22.65 -15.06
CA LYS A 154 -13.96 -23.35 -14.13
C LYS A 154 -12.49 -23.20 -14.49
N SER A 155 -12.21 -22.63 -15.67
CA SER A 155 -10.88 -22.39 -16.19
C SER A 155 -10.88 -21.12 -17.03
N ILE A 156 -9.68 -20.58 -17.31
CA ILE A 156 -9.50 -19.45 -18.24
C ILE A 156 -10.06 -19.81 -19.65
N ALA A 157 -9.90 -21.06 -20.07
CA ALA A 157 -10.37 -21.49 -21.38
C ALA A 157 -11.92 -21.43 -21.52
N ASP A 158 -12.67 -21.57 -20.42
CA ASP A 158 -14.12 -21.46 -20.42
C ASP A 158 -14.61 -20.02 -20.64
N LEU A 159 -13.73 -19.04 -20.46
CA LEU A 159 -14.02 -17.61 -20.66
C LEU A 159 -13.96 -17.20 -22.14
N LYS A 160 -13.60 -18.09 -23.06
CA LYS A 160 -13.35 -17.78 -24.48
C LYS A 160 -14.43 -16.91 -25.13
N ASP A 161 -15.68 -17.21 -24.91
CA ASP A 161 -16.82 -16.51 -25.53
C ASP A 161 -17.48 -15.49 -24.59
N VAL A 162 -16.87 -15.22 -23.43
CA VAL A 162 -17.32 -14.26 -22.41
C VAL A 162 -16.86 -12.86 -22.80
N LEU A 163 -17.79 -11.90 -22.87
CA LEU A 163 -17.47 -10.50 -23.07
C LEU A 163 -17.09 -9.86 -21.73
N ILE A 164 -15.81 -9.53 -21.57
CA ILE A 164 -15.25 -9.05 -20.33
C ILE A 164 -15.10 -7.53 -20.33
N GLY A 165 -15.55 -6.88 -19.25
CA GLY A 165 -15.38 -5.46 -18.98
C GLY A 165 -14.27 -5.19 -17.97
N VAL A 166 -13.53 -4.10 -18.14
CA VAL A 166 -12.48 -3.63 -17.23
C VAL A 166 -12.46 -2.11 -17.14
N GLN A 167 -12.01 -1.57 -16.01
CA GLN A 167 -11.73 -0.14 -15.91
C GLN A 167 -10.39 0.19 -16.58
N ALA A 168 -10.40 1.23 -17.42
CA ALA A 168 -9.22 1.71 -18.12
C ALA A 168 -8.13 2.23 -17.13
N GLY A 169 -6.85 1.99 -17.47
CA GLY A 169 -5.70 2.46 -16.68
C GLY A 169 -5.42 1.68 -15.39
N THR A 170 -6.14 0.56 -15.17
CA THR A 170 -5.93 -0.32 -14.02
C THR A 170 -4.99 -1.48 -14.34
N THR A 171 -4.45 -2.11 -13.31
CA THR A 171 -3.72 -3.39 -13.43
C THR A 171 -4.65 -4.52 -13.82
N SER A 172 -5.92 -4.49 -13.40
CA SER A 172 -6.95 -5.42 -13.88
C SER A 172 -7.12 -5.37 -15.40
N GLN A 173 -7.08 -4.16 -16.01
CA GLN A 173 -7.06 -4.01 -17.46
C GLN A 173 -5.80 -4.63 -18.06
N GLN A 174 -4.63 -4.33 -17.50
CA GLN A 174 -3.36 -4.87 -17.99
C GLN A 174 -3.35 -6.39 -17.91
N PHE A 175 -3.73 -6.96 -16.76
CA PHE A 175 -3.85 -8.40 -16.57
C PHE A 175 -4.80 -9.03 -17.58
N ALA A 176 -6.01 -8.47 -17.73
CA ALA A 176 -7.01 -9.01 -18.67
C ALA A 176 -6.50 -8.93 -20.11
N SER A 177 -5.80 -7.85 -20.51
CA SER A 177 -5.24 -7.70 -21.85
C SER A 177 -4.11 -8.69 -22.13
N ASP A 178 -3.25 -8.93 -21.16
CA ASP A 178 -2.06 -9.78 -21.35
C ASP A 178 -2.38 -11.27 -21.20
N THR A 179 -3.31 -11.62 -20.28
CA THR A 179 -3.57 -12.99 -19.87
C THR A 179 -4.86 -13.56 -20.47
N LEU A 180 -5.94 -12.78 -20.50
CA LEU A 180 -7.24 -13.28 -20.91
C LEU A 180 -7.53 -13.00 -22.39
N GLU A 181 -7.34 -11.76 -22.84
CA GLU A 181 -7.73 -11.33 -24.19
C GLU A 181 -7.16 -12.19 -25.34
N PRO A 182 -5.92 -12.74 -25.26
CA PRO A 182 -5.41 -13.62 -26.31
C PRO A 182 -6.25 -14.91 -26.53
N GLY A 183 -6.99 -15.35 -25.50
CA GLY A 183 -7.88 -16.51 -25.55
C GLY A 183 -9.35 -16.18 -25.85
N LEU A 184 -9.72 -14.90 -25.85
CA LEU A 184 -11.12 -14.48 -26.01
C LEU A 184 -11.51 -14.35 -27.47
N SER A 185 -12.79 -14.67 -27.78
CA SER A 185 -13.41 -14.45 -29.09
C SER A 185 -13.69 -12.97 -29.38
N GLN A 186 -13.76 -12.12 -28.37
CA GLN A 186 -14.07 -10.70 -28.46
C GLN A 186 -13.06 -9.87 -27.67
N LYS A 187 -12.88 -8.61 -28.07
CA LYS A 187 -12.04 -7.65 -27.36
C LYS A 187 -12.66 -7.24 -26.03
N LEU A 188 -11.80 -6.93 -25.07
CA LEU A 188 -12.21 -6.35 -23.79
C LEU A 188 -13.01 -5.06 -24.02
N GLN A 189 -14.00 -4.84 -23.14
CA GLN A 189 -14.72 -3.57 -23.09
C GLN A 189 -14.13 -2.68 -22.00
N MET A 190 -13.66 -1.51 -22.38
CA MET A 190 -13.04 -0.56 -21.47
C MET A 190 -14.04 0.48 -20.98
N PHE A 191 -13.99 0.79 -19.67
CA PHE A 191 -14.86 1.77 -19.03
C PHE A 191 -14.00 2.79 -18.26
N ASN A 192 -14.54 3.99 -18.06
CA ASN A 192 -13.79 5.07 -17.40
C ASN A 192 -13.79 4.96 -15.86
N SER A 193 -14.73 4.21 -15.29
CA SER A 193 -14.86 4.06 -13.85
C SER A 193 -15.30 2.65 -13.44
N SER A 194 -15.11 2.31 -12.17
CA SER A 194 -15.66 1.08 -11.59
C SER A 194 -17.18 1.04 -11.68
N ASP A 195 -17.86 2.18 -11.44
CA ASP A 195 -19.32 2.27 -11.51
C ASP A 195 -19.86 2.00 -12.93
N ASP A 196 -19.18 2.51 -13.95
CA ASP A 196 -19.53 2.22 -15.36
C ASP A 196 -19.36 0.74 -15.69
N THR A 197 -18.32 0.12 -15.12
CA THR A 197 -18.03 -1.31 -15.30
C THR A 197 -19.12 -2.17 -14.64
N VAL A 198 -19.50 -1.82 -13.42
CA VAL A 198 -20.62 -2.47 -12.68
C VAL A 198 -21.94 -2.30 -13.44
N LEU A 199 -22.24 -1.09 -13.88
CA LEU A 199 -23.49 -0.82 -14.66
C LEU A 199 -23.52 -1.64 -15.94
N ALA A 200 -22.38 -1.81 -16.62
CA ALA A 200 -22.29 -2.62 -17.83
C ALA A 200 -22.60 -4.10 -17.54
N LEU A 201 -22.10 -4.66 -16.43
CA LEU A 201 -22.42 -6.01 -15.98
C LEU A 201 -23.89 -6.15 -15.59
N GLN A 202 -24.44 -5.21 -14.82
CA GLN A 202 -25.83 -5.23 -14.40
C GLN A 202 -26.81 -5.21 -15.59
N THR A 203 -26.51 -4.39 -16.59
CA THR A 203 -27.35 -4.22 -17.80
C THR A 203 -27.11 -5.28 -18.87
N GLY A 204 -26.17 -6.20 -18.66
CA GLY A 204 -25.83 -7.25 -19.64
C GLY A 204 -25.07 -6.71 -20.87
N ARG A 205 -24.45 -5.55 -20.76
CA ARG A 205 -23.55 -5.02 -21.79
C ARG A 205 -22.23 -5.77 -21.84
N VAL A 206 -21.79 -6.32 -20.70
CA VAL A 206 -20.73 -7.31 -20.58
C VAL A 206 -21.22 -8.50 -19.77
N ASP A 207 -20.57 -9.65 -19.94
CA ASP A 207 -20.94 -10.90 -19.26
C ASP A 207 -20.20 -11.07 -17.93
N ALA A 208 -19.01 -10.47 -17.82
CA ALA A 208 -18.17 -10.53 -16.63
C ALA A 208 -17.31 -9.25 -16.53
N ILE A 209 -16.77 -8.99 -15.34
CA ILE A 209 -15.79 -7.91 -15.09
C ILE A 209 -14.60 -8.45 -14.30
N VAL A 210 -13.41 -7.89 -14.54
CA VAL A 210 -12.19 -8.21 -13.80
C VAL A 210 -11.84 -7.04 -12.90
N VAL A 211 -11.60 -7.35 -11.63
CA VAL A 211 -11.25 -6.40 -10.55
C VAL A 211 -10.43 -7.12 -9.49
N ASP A 212 -9.83 -6.38 -8.57
CA ASP A 212 -9.16 -6.95 -7.40
C ASP A 212 -10.11 -7.74 -6.52
N LEU A 213 -9.61 -8.80 -5.90
CA LEU A 213 -10.42 -9.73 -5.12
C LEU A 213 -11.23 -9.07 -3.98
N PRO A 214 -10.67 -8.18 -3.12
CA PRO A 214 -11.49 -7.51 -2.10
C PRO A 214 -12.56 -6.59 -2.69
N THR A 215 -12.26 -5.94 -3.82
CA THR A 215 -13.24 -5.15 -4.56
C THR A 215 -14.35 -6.04 -5.12
N ALA A 216 -14.00 -7.24 -5.61
CA ALA A 216 -14.97 -8.23 -6.07
C ALA A 216 -15.97 -8.61 -4.98
N PHE A 217 -15.50 -8.89 -3.75
CA PHE A 217 -16.39 -9.20 -2.62
C PHE A 217 -17.36 -8.08 -2.31
N ASN A 218 -16.88 -6.83 -2.27
CA ASN A 218 -17.77 -5.70 -2.03
C ASN A 218 -18.79 -5.51 -3.15
N MET A 219 -18.37 -5.63 -4.41
CA MET A 219 -19.25 -5.44 -5.56
C MET A 219 -20.41 -6.45 -5.56
N ILE A 220 -20.13 -7.74 -5.29
CA ILE A 220 -21.19 -8.74 -5.23
C ILE A 220 -22.09 -8.58 -4.00
N ALA A 221 -21.60 -8.01 -2.92
CA ALA A 221 -22.38 -7.79 -1.70
C ALA A 221 -23.28 -6.55 -1.78
N THR A 222 -22.89 -5.52 -2.55
CA THR A 222 -23.53 -4.19 -2.45
C THR A 222 -23.96 -3.59 -3.79
N GLN A 223 -23.39 -4.02 -4.91
CA GLN A 223 -23.54 -3.33 -6.20
C GLN A 223 -24.07 -4.22 -7.33
N VAL A 224 -23.78 -5.52 -7.31
CA VAL A 224 -24.17 -6.44 -8.40
C VAL A 224 -25.23 -7.41 -7.91
N ASP A 225 -26.47 -7.18 -8.31
CA ASP A 225 -27.58 -8.07 -7.99
C ASP A 225 -27.32 -9.48 -8.55
N ASN A 226 -27.38 -10.48 -7.67
CA ASN A 226 -27.04 -11.88 -7.98
C ASN A 226 -25.61 -12.03 -8.52
N GLY A 227 -24.68 -11.15 -8.11
CA GLY A 227 -23.28 -11.25 -8.44
C GLY A 227 -22.61 -12.47 -7.78
N VAL A 228 -21.70 -13.10 -8.50
CA VAL A 228 -20.84 -14.17 -7.98
C VAL A 228 -19.41 -13.94 -8.38
N ILE A 229 -18.46 -14.25 -7.48
CA ILE A 229 -17.06 -14.33 -7.84
C ILE A 229 -16.86 -15.70 -8.49
N VAL A 230 -16.56 -15.70 -9.77
CA VAL A 230 -16.34 -16.93 -10.56
C VAL A 230 -15.03 -17.58 -10.14
N GLY A 231 -14.01 -16.77 -9.88
CA GLY A 231 -12.73 -17.21 -9.39
C GLY A 231 -11.74 -16.06 -9.28
N GLN A 232 -10.61 -16.37 -8.66
CA GLN A 232 -9.43 -15.52 -8.65
C GLN A 232 -8.35 -16.11 -9.57
N PHE A 233 -7.46 -15.27 -10.04
CA PHE A 233 -6.32 -15.70 -10.83
C PHE A 233 -5.10 -15.83 -9.94
N ALA A 234 -4.37 -16.94 -10.07
CA ALA A 234 -3.08 -17.07 -9.41
C ALA A 234 -2.10 -16.16 -10.15
N ASP A 235 -1.62 -15.14 -9.50
CA ASP A 235 -0.50 -14.38 -10.02
C ASP A 235 0.74 -15.27 -10.07
N ALA A 236 1.47 -15.17 -11.16
CA ALA A 236 2.56 -16.06 -11.46
C ALA A 236 3.73 -15.97 -10.45
N GLN A 237 3.79 -14.88 -9.67
CA GLN A 237 4.80 -14.64 -8.60
C GLN A 237 4.35 -13.49 -7.69
N ASP A 238 4.17 -13.73 -6.41
CA ASP A 238 4.10 -12.76 -5.31
C ASP A 238 2.86 -11.86 -5.17
N GLY A 239 1.81 -11.99 -5.99
CA GLY A 239 0.61 -11.16 -5.91
C GLY A 239 0.83 -9.70 -6.34
N GLU A 240 -0.24 -8.93 -6.38
CA GLU A 240 -0.22 -7.51 -6.71
C GLU A 240 -0.09 -6.67 -5.44
N ASN A 241 0.96 -5.86 -5.35
CA ASN A 241 1.27 -5.06 -4.17
C ASN A 241 0.69 -3.65 -4.28
N TYR A 242 -0.09 -3.23 -3.27
CA TYR A 242 -0.56 -1.85 -3.16
C TYR A 242 0.38 -1.00 -2.34
N GLY A 243 0.68 0.20 -2.83
CA GLY A 243 1.47 1.22 -2.14
C GLY A 243 0.71 2.54 -2.01
N ILE A 244 1.01 3.27 -0.94
CA ILE A 244 0.55 4.65 -0.82
C ILE A 244 1.35 5.49 -1.82
N VAL A 245 0.63 6.29 -2.61
CA VAL A 245 1.22 7.17 -3.63
C VAL A 245 1.64 8.49 -3.00
N LEU A 246 2.81 8.98 -3.41
CA LEU A 246 3.31 10.32 -3.10
C LEU A 246 3.66 11.06 -4.39
N PRO A 247 3.63 12.40 -4.41
CA PRO A 247 4.12 13.17 -5.55
C PRO A 247 5.53 12.75 -5.95
N LYS A 248 5.83 12.73 -7.24
CA LYS A 248 7.17 12.39 -7.75
C LYS A 248 8.23 13.28 -7.13
N GLY A 249 9.27 12.67 -6.53
CA GLY A 249 10.34 13.39 -5.85
C GLY A 249 9.97 13.93 -4.46
N SER A 250 8.84 13.51 -3.89
CA SER A 250 8.46 13.88 -2.52
C SER A 250 9.53 13.48 -1.52
N LYS A 251 9.92 14.44 -0.68
CA LYS A 251 10.89 14.21 0.42
C LYS A 251 10.28 13.41 1.57
N LEU A 252 8.96 13.24 1.58
CA LEU A 252 8.25 12.42 2.56
C LEU A 252 8.43 10.91 2.30
N THR A 253 8.72 10.51 1.06
CA THR A 253 8.71 9.10 0.64
C THR A 253 9.53 8.19 1.55
N PRO A 254 10.80 8.47 1.91
CA PRO A 254 11.57 7.58 2.76
C PRO A 254 10.97 7.43 4.16
N THR A 255 10.50 8.54 4.74
CA THR A 255 9.94 8.57 6.09
C THR A 255 8.61 7.82 6.17
N VAL A 256 7.73 8.07 5.19
CA VAL A 256 6.42 7.41 5.11
C VAL A 256 6.58 5.93 4.82
N SER A 257 7.51 5.55 3.91
CA SER A 257 7.78 4.14 3.61
C SER A 257 8.29 3.39 4.85
N ALA A 258 9.24 3.97 5.59
CA ALA A 258 9.74 3.38 6.84
C ALA A 258 8.64 3.25 7.92
N ALA A 259 7.67 4.16 7.96
CA ALA A 259 6.54 4.05 8.86
C ALA A 259 5.58 2.91 8.44
N VAL A 260 5.35 2.71 7.15
CA VAL A 260 4.61 1.54 6.63
C VAL A 260 5.35 0.24 6.98
N ASP A 261 6.68 0.20 6.83
CA ASP A 261 7.49 -0.97 7.19
C ASP A 261 7.32 -1.31 8.68
N ARG A 262 7.33 -0.32 9.58
CA ARG A 262 7.10 -0.54 11.03
C ARG A 262 5.69 -1.04 11.34
N LEU A 263 4.67 -0.53 10.64
CA LEU A 263 3.30 -1.06 10.77
C LEU A 263 3.21 -2.54 10.35
N ALA A 264 3.94 -2.92 9.29
CA ALA A 264 4.02 -4.32 8.87
C ALA A 264 4.77 -5.17 9.91
N GLU A 265 5.96 -4.73 10.35
CA GLU A 265 6.79 -5.44 11.32
C GLU A 265 6.11 -5.61 12.68
N SER A 266 5.31 -4.65 13.11
CA SER A 266 4.53 -4.72 14.37
C SER A 266 3.29 -5.62 14.26
N GLY A 267 2.93 -6.11 13.06
CA GLY A 267 1.70 -6.85 12.80
C GLY A 267 0.43 -5.99 12.74
N LYS A 268 0.59 -4.65 12.72
CA LYS A 268 -0.56 -3.74 12.68
C LYS A 268 -1.32 -3.83 11.36
N LEU A 269 -0.62 -4.00 10.24
CA LEU A 269 -1.28 -4.20 8.94
C LEU A 269 -2.10 -5.49 8.91
N ASP A 270 -1.58 -6.58 9.51
CA ASP A 270 -2.30 -7.86 9.60
C ASP A 270 -3.56 -7.73 10.47
N GLU A 271 -3.47 -7.05 11.63
CA GLU A 271 -4.63 -6.76 12.49
C GLU A 271 -5.72 -6.01 11.72
N LEU A 272 -5.35 -4.98 10.97
CA LEU A 272 -6.27 -4.19 10.16
C LEU A 272 -6.86 -5.00 9.00
N HIS A 273 -6.04 -5.85 8.37
CA HIS A 273 -6.49 -6.77 7.33
C HIS A 273 -7.55 -7.74 7.85
N GLU A 274 -7.27 -8.42 8.96
CA GLU A 274 -8.24 -9.33 9.58
C GLU A 274 -9.55 -8.63 9.96
N LYS A 275 -9.45 -7.40 10.42
CA LYS A 275 -10.64 -6.63 10.83
C LYS A 275 -11.53 -6.22 9.65
N TRP A 276 -10.94 -5.84 8.52
CA TRP A 276 -11.68 -5.15 7.45
C TRP A 276 -11.83 -5.97 6.17
N LEU A 277 -10.93 -6.95 5.91
CA LEU A 277 -10.83 -7.66 4.63
C LEU A 277 -10.96 -9.19 4.78
N ASN A 278 -11.46 -9.68 5.89
CA ASN A 278 -11.46 -11.11 6.28
C ASN A 278 -12.28 -12.05 5.37
N GLU A 279 -12.95 -11.55 4.33
CA GLU A 279 -13.85 -12.35 3.49
C GLU A 279 -13.14 -13.07 2.31
N ALA A 280 -11.85 -12.87 2.11
CA ALA A 280 -11.12 -13.37 0.94
C ALA A 280 -10.78 -14.87 0.94
N GLN A 281 -11.26 -15.66 1.93
CA GLN A 281 -10.93 -17.08 2.04
C GLN A 281 -11.94 -17.94 1.26
N ASN A 282 -11.41 -18.82 0.35
CA ASN A 282 -12.10 -19.85 -0.43
C ASN A 282 -12.63 -19.50 -1.83
N VAL A 283 -12.10 -18.48 -2.48
CA VAL A 283 -12.37 -18.26 -3.91
C VAL A 283 -11.56 -19.24 -4.75
N PRO A 284 -12.17 -19.98 -5.70
CA PRO A 284 -11.43 -20.91 -6.54
C PRO A 284 -10.42 -20.20 -7.43
N ILE A 285 -9.27 -20.84 -7.67
CA ILE A 285 -8.25 -20.35 -8.61
C ILE A 285 -8.61 -20.84 -10.01
N LEU A 286 -8.80 -19.90 -10.94
CA LEU A 286 -8.93 -20.19 -12.37
C LEU A 286 -7.55 -20.35 -13.00
N LYS A 287 -7.34 -21.42 -13.77
CA LYS A 287 -6.08 -21.74 -14.45
C LYS A 287 -6.30 -21.96 -15.94
#